data_8ab220ec5d0cc00c1fd6a2419571a035
#
_entry.id   8ab220ec5d0cc00c1fd6a2419571a035
#
_cell.length_a   1.000
_cell.length_b   1.000
_cell.length_c   1.000
_cell.angle_alpha   90.00
_cell.angle_beta   90.00
_cell.angle_gamma   90.00
#
_symmetry.space_group_name_H-M   'P 1'
#
loop_
_entity.id
_entity.type
_entity.pdbx_description
1 polymer ?
#
loop_
_entity_poly.entity_id
_entity_poly.type
_entity_poly.pdbx_seq_one_letter_code
_entity_poly.pdbx_strand_id
1 'polypeptide(L)'
;MSQSHDLSFEYNVPVFAGAPDEGEDEPVHRDTPNYEALDWETTKEGILKAEELGFDAAWAPDHLMLGRDNAEYEVWTLLSAMAGFTDDINIGSLVMCNDYRNPALLGKMAATLDVISEGRLELGMGAGWHEPEYDAYGWEYRDGFERLMRLDESIRLMKRMWATDPGESASFDGDRYQIEDATCTPGPVQDPHPPILVGGQGEEVTLKLVAKHADCWNTDVFNGDVETLEHKISVIEDHCETVGRDPDEIEYSWDGHVICTRDEEKFDRLLDLMTPIQFEEEYQDQAPIETEEDAREYFIMGTPEECAEAIQRRIDAGVTKFQFWFVDFPSHEGMELFADEVIPQFR
;
A
#
# COMPACT_ATOMS: atom_id res chain seq x y z
N MET A 1 -16.40 21.58 10.89
CA MET A 1 -16.76 20.27 11.46
C MET A 1 -15.88 19.32 10.67
N SER A 2 -14.88 18.71 11.31
CA SER A 2 -14.05 17.66 10.69
C SER A 2 -14.99 16.60 10.14
N GLN A 3 -14.86 16.21 8.88
CA GLN A 3 -15.45 14.97 8.39
C GLN A 3 -14.70 13.87 9.14
N SER A 4 -15.39 13.15 10.03
CA SER A 4 -14.81 11.92 10.57
C SER A 4 -14.83 10.91 9.43
N HIS A 5 -13.66 10.60 8.87
CA HIS A 5 -13.53 9.44 8.01
C HIS A 5 -13.87 8.19 8.84
N ASP A 6 -14.60 7.26 8.26
CA ASP A 6 -14.82 5.96 8.90
C ASP A 6 -13.48 5.19 8.91
N LEU A 7 -13.22 4.46 9.98
CA LEU A 7 -11.99 3.66 10.07
C LEU A 7 -12.03 2.48 9.10
N SER A 8 -10.94 2.26 8.38
CA SER A 8 -10.76 1.16 7.44
C SER A 8 -9.68 0.20 7.91
N PHE A 9 -9.98 -1.11 7.88
CA PHE A 9 -9.09 -2.20 8.27
C PHE A 9 -8.85 -3.10 7.07
N GLU A 10 -7.63 -3.12 6.56
CA GLU A 10 -7.31 -3.58 5.23
C GLU A 10 -6.23 -4.67 5.26
N TYR A 11 -6.26 -5.57 4.30
CA TYR A 11 -5.36 -6.73 4.22
C TYR A 11 -4.31 -6.53 3.15
N ASN A 12 -3.05 -6.66 3.51
CA ASN A 12 -1.95 -6.73 2.55
C ASN A 12 -1.75 -8.17 2.08
N VAL A 13 -1.88 -8.36 0.78
CA VAL A 13 -1.80 -9.67 0.13
C VAL A 13 -0.35 -10.14 0.05
N PRO A 14 -0.01 -11.28 0.62
CA PRO A 14 1.31 -11.86 0.49
C PRO A 14 1.59 -12.32 -0.94
N VAL A 15 2.42 -11.59 -1.66
CA VAL A 15 2.73 -11.82 -3.09
C VAL A 15 4.17 -12.23 -3.33
N PHE A 16 5.00 -12.23 -2.29
CA PHE A 16 6.41 -12.60 -2.36
C PHE A 16 6.63 -14.06 -1.94
N ALA A 17 7.65 -14.70 -2.49
CA ALA A 17 8.14 -15.95 -1.91
C ALA A 17 8.84 -15.67 -0.58
N GLY A 18 8.63 -16.55 0.37
CA GLY A 18 9.06 -16.36 1.75
C GLY A 18 10.52 -16.60 2.04
N ALA A 19 10.81 -16.70 3.33
CA ALA A 19 12.14 -16.91 3.89
C ALA A 19 12.88 -18.13 3.30
N PRO A 20 14.21 -18.12 3.34
CA PRO A 20 15.00 -19.29 3.02
C PRO A 20 14.68 -20.46 3.96
N ASP A 21 14.85 -21.68 3.48
CA ASP A 21 14.77 -22.89 4.29
C ASP A 21 15.75 -22.84 5.48
N GLU A 22 15.44 -23.53 6.59
CA GLU A 22 16.32 -23.60 7.76
C GLU A 22 17.76 -23.95 7.36
N GLY A 23 18.70 -23.00 7.53
CA GLY A 23 20.12 -23.16 7.29
C GLY A 23 20.69 -22.41 6.07
N GLU A 24 19.94 -21.61 5.37
CA GLU A 24 20.44 -20.67 4.37
C GLU A 24 20.80 -19.32 5.03
N ASP A 25 22.07 -18.91 4.88
CA ASP A 25 22.62 -17.67 5.48
C ASP A 25 22.35 -16.41 4.64
N GLU A 26 21.42 -16.44 3.68
CA GLU A 26 21.11 -15.25 2.88
C GLU A 26 20.02 -14.42 3.51
N PRO A 27 20.24 -13.11 3.67
CA PRO A 27 19.23 -12.22 4.23
C PRO A 27 18.01 -12.17 3.30
N VAL A 28 16.84 -12.43 3.86
CA VAL A 28 15.56 -12.20 3.19
C VAL A 28 15.36 -10.69 3.08
N HIS A 29 14.85 -10.22 1.94
CA HIS A 29 14.51 -8.83 1.82
C HIS A 29 13.51 -8.42 2.92
N ARG A 30 13.72 -7.26 3.54
CA ARG A 30 13.00 -6.78 4.73
C ARG A 30 11.47 -6.74 4.58
N ASP A 31 11.00 -6.56 3.33
CA ASP A 31 9.57 -6.44 3.02
C ASP A 31 8.93 -7.80 2.72
N THR A 32 9.68 -8.89 2.84
CA THR A 32 9.15 -10.23 2.63
C THR A 32 8.89 -10.91 3.96
N PRO A 33 7.64 -11.04 4.35
CA PRO A 33 7.28 -11.92 5.46
C PRO A 33 7.75 -13.35 5.18
N ASN A 34 7.96 -14.13 6.21
CA ASN A 34 8.46 -15.51 6.10
C ASN A 34 7.42 -16.47 5.52
N TYR A 35 6.99 -16.25 4.27
CA TYR A 35 6.12 -17.18 3.57
C TYR A 35 6.93 -18.36 3.06
N GLU A 36 6.41 -19.57 3.24
CA GLU A 36 7.12 -20.80 2.87
C GLU A 36 7.36 -20.91 1.36
N ALA A 37 6.40 -20.49 0.55
CA ALA A 37 6.51 -20.47 -0.90
C ALA A 37 5.42 -19.61 -1.52
N LEU A 38 5.71 -19.04 -2.70
CA LEU A 38 4.70 -18.37 -3.48
C LEU A 38 3.79 -19.41 -4.16
N ASP A 39 2.54 -19.51 -3.70
CA ASP A 39 1.53 -20.42 -4.22
C ASP A 39 0.21 -19.70 -4.45
N TRP A 40 -0.30 -19.82 -5.67
CA TRP A 40 -1.51 -19.12 -6.09
C TRP A 40 -2.75 -19.45 -5.27
N GLU A 41 -2.96 -20.72 -4.96
CA GLU A 41 -4.15 -21.14 -4.21
C GLU A 41 -4.09 -20.60 -2.77
N THR A 42 -2.93 -20.65 -2.13
CA THR A 42 -2.70 -20.10 -0.79
C THR A 42 -2.90 -18.57 -0.77
N THR A 43 -2.35 -17.84 -1.74
CA THR A 43 -2.56 -16.39 -1.87
C THR A 43 -4.05 -16.06 -2.05
N LYS A 44 -4.73 -16.79 -2.93
CA LYS A 44 -6.17 -16.62 -3.17
C LYS A 44 -7.02 -16.95 -1.94
N GLU A 45 -6.68 -18.01 -1.20
CA GLU A 45 -7.37 -18.36 0.05
C GLU A 45 -7.24 -17.24 1.09
N GLY A 46 -6.07 -16.62 1.22
CA GLY A 46 -5.86 -15.45 2.11
C GLY A 46 -6.75 -14.26 1.75
N ILE A 47 -6.87 -13.93 0.47
CA ILE A 47 -7.73 -12.84 -0.01
C ILE A 47 -9.21 -13.14 0.29
N LEU A 48 -9.68 -14.36 -0.04
CA LEU A 48 -11.05 -14.77 0.24
C LEU A 48 -11.35 -14.83 1.74
N LYS A 49 -10.36 -15.20 2.57
CA LYS A 49 -10.47 -15.19 4.02
C LYS A 49 -10.59 -13.76 4.55
N ALA A 50 -9.82 -12.81 4.02
CA ALA A 50 -9.92 -11.40 4.40
C ALA A 50 -11.33 -10.84 4.06
N GLU A 51 -11.87 -11.17 2.89
CA GLU A 51 -13.24 -10.80 2.51
C GLU A 51 -14.28 -11.45 3.45
N GLU A 52 -14.16 -12.75 3.76
CA GLU A 52 -15.04 -13.45 4.69
C GLU A 52 -15.05 -12.82 6.09
N LEU A 53 -13.90 -12.37 6.56
CA LEU A 53 -13.71 -11.73 7.87
C LEU A 53 -14.14 -10.26 7.89
N GLY A 54 -14.47 -9.69 6.74
CA GLY A 54 -14.98 -8.33 6.61
C GLY A 54 -13.89 -7.26 6.67
N PHE A 55 -12.69 -7.54 6.16
CA PHE A 55 -11.72 -6.51 5.85
C PHE A 55 -12.23 -5.62 4.71
N ASP A 56 -11.90 -4.32 4.78
CA ASP A 56 -12.47 -3.34 3.87
C ASP A 56 -11.79 -3.33 2.50
N ALA A 57 -10.48 -3.63 2.43
CA ALA A 57 -9.72 -3.71 1.19
C ALA A 57 -8.62 -4.78 1.25
N ALA A 58 -8.18 -5.24 0.07
CA ALA A 58 -7.00 -6.08 -0.11
C ALA A 58 -6.01 -5.41 -1.06
N TRP A 59 -4.76 -5.24 -0.62
CA TRP A 59 -3.72 -4.48 -1.29
C TRP A 59 -2.57 -5.38 -1.74
N ALA A 60 -1.99 -5.09 -2.91
CA ALA A 60 -0.82 -5.79 -3.41
C ALA A 60 0.24 -4.80 -3.92
N PRO A 61 1.54 -5.01 -3.59
CA PRO A 61 2.63 -4.17 -4.06
C PRO A 61 2.96 -4.41 -5.53
N ASP A 62 3.61 -3.44 -6.16
CA ASP A 62 4.03 -3.48 -7.56
C ASP A 62 5.56 -3.64 -7.67
N HIS A 63 6.03 -4.81 -7.32
CA HIS A 63 7.39 -5.24 -7.59
C HIS A 63 7.40 -6.35 -8.65
N LEU A 64 8.57 -6.64 -9.21
CA LEU A 64 8.77 -7.66 -10.24
C LEU A 64 9.86 -8.64 -9.86
N MET A 65 10.70 -8.26 -8.90
CA MET A 65 11.86 -9.01 -8.44
C MET A 65 12.10 -8.72 -6.96
N LEU A 66 11.25 -9.26 -6.11
CA LEU A 66 11.40 -9.13 -4.66
C LEU A 66 11.19 -10.49 -4.00
N GLY A 67 11.64 -10.62 -2.75
CA GLY A 67 11.54 -11.86 -2.02
C GLY A 67 12.49 -12.95 -2.49
N ARG A 68 12.26 -14.15 -1.97
CA ARG A 68 13.09 -15.32 -2.27
C ARG A 68 13.05 -15.65 -3.76
N ASP A 69 14.22 -15.87 -4.35
CA ASP A 69 14.40 -16.18 -5.78
C ASP A 69 13.82 -15.10 -6.72
N ASN A 70 13.62 -13.88 -6.23
CA ASN A 70 12.93 -12.80 -6.94
C ASN A 70 11.53 -13.22 -7.44
N ALA A 71 10.85 -14.06 -6.68
CA ALA A 71 9.53 -14.60 -7.04
C ALA A 71 8.40 -13.71 -6.53
N GLU A 72 7.67 -13.12 -7.47
CA GLU A 72 6.55 -12.23 -7.19
C GLU A 72 5.47 -12.30 -8.28
N TYR A 73 4.22 -12.03 -7.93
CA TYR A 73 3.14 -11.87 -8.90
C TYR A 73 3.11 -10.46 -9.48
N GLU A 74 2.95 -10.33 -10.80
CA GLU A 74 2.71 -9.03 -11.43
C GLU A 74 1.36 -8.47 -10.96
N VAL A 75 1.42 -7.30 -10.32
CA VAL A 75 0.31 -6.74 -9.54
C VAL A 75 -0.96 -6.50 -10.35
N TRP A 76 -0.86 -5.96 -11.58
CA TRP A 76 -2.06 -5.63 -12.34
C TRP A 76 -2.84 -6.88 -12.78
N THR A 77 -2.11 -7.94 -13.10
CA THR A 77 -2.70 -9.26 -13.38
C THR A 77 -3.38 -9.81 -12.14
N LEU A 78 -2.74 -9.67 -10.97
CA LEU A 78 -3.31 -10.10 -9.69
C LEU A 78 -4.59 -9.31 -9.35
N LEU A 79 -4.56 -7.98 -9.38
CA LEU A 79 -5.73 -7.13 -9.11
C LEU A 79 -6.90 -7.46 -10.05
N SER A 80 -6.59 -7.74 -11.34
CA SER A 80 -7.62 -8.14 -12.29
C SER A 80 -8.24 -9.50 -11.95
N ALA A 81 -7.45 -10.42 -11.42
CA ALA A 81 -7.95 -11.70 -10.94
C ALA A 81 -8.79 -11.52 -9.66
N MET A 82 -8.31 -10.72 -8.70
CA MET A 82 -9.03 -10.38 -7.47
C MET A 82 -10.43 -9.83 -7.76
N ALA A 83 -10.53 -8.86 -8.68
CA ALA A 83 -11.81 -8.30 -9.11
C ALA A 83 -12.80 -9.37 -9.64
N GLY A 84 -12.28 -10.47 -10.18
CA GLY A 84 -13.11 -11.53 -10.77
C GLY A 84 -13.54 -12.65 -9.81
N PHE A 85 -12.93 -12.74 -8.63
CA PHE A 85 -13.29 -13.80 -7.67
C PHE A 85 -13.69 -13.27 -6.27
N THR A 86 -13.64 -11.95 -6.05
CA THR A 86 -14.16 -11.27 -4.85
C THR A 86 -15.42 -10.50 -5.21
N ASP A 87 -16.30 -10.28 -4.22
CA ASP A 87 -17.59 -9.64 -4.41
C ASP A 87 -17.71 -8.28 -3.71
N ASP A 88 -17.20 -8.15 -2.48
CA ASP A 88 -17.43 -6.99 -1.61
C ASP A 88 -16.16 -6.21 -1.24
N ILE A 89 -15.01 -6.89 -1.08
CA ILE A 89 -13.75 -6.28 -0.65
C ILE A 89 -13.18 -5.34 -1.73
N ASN A 90 -12.74 -4.14 -1.34
CA ASN A 90 -12.01 -3.26 -2.25
C ASN A 90 -10.67 -3.89 -2.65
N ILE A 91 -10.16 -3.51 -3.80
CA ILE A 91 -8.89 -4.01 -4.33
C ILE A 91 -7.96 -2.84 -4.63
N GLY A 92 -6.72 -2.90 -4.16
CA GLY A 92 -5.79 -1.80 -4.28
C GLY A 92 -4.35 -2.19 -4.59
N SER A 93 -3.62 -1.26 -5.15
CA SER A 93 -2.17 -1.39 -5.35
C SER A 93 -1.41 -0.60 -4.28
N LEU A 94 -0.37 -1.20 -3.68
CA LEU A 94 0.39 -0.61 -2.59
C LEU A 94 1.91 -0.67 -2.84
N VAL A 95 2.48 0.17 -3.68
CA VAL A 95 1.83 1.12 -4.60
C VAL A 95 2.37 0.89 -6.01
N MET A 96 1.59 1.23 -7.05
CA MET A 96 2.05 1.13 -8.44
C MET A 96 3.31 1.94 -8.65
N CYS A 97 4.36 1.32 -9.20
CA CYS A 97 5.53 2.04 -9.66
C CYS A 97 5.20 2.80 -10.94
N ASN A 98 5.25 4.13 -10.87
CA ASN A 98 4.84 5.00 -11.98
C ASN A 98 5.60 4.72 -13.28
N ASP A 99 6.88 4.37 -13.19
CA ASP A 99 7.72 4.23 -14.39
C ASP A 99 7.59 2.87 -15.10
N TYR A 100 6.93 1.87 -14.48
CA TYR A 100 6.75 0.55 -15.10
C TYR A 100 5.67 0.54 -16.19
N ARG A 101 4.77 1.53 -16.21
CA ARG A 101 3.66 1.60 -17.19
C ARG A 101 3.52 3.01 -17.77
N ASN A 102 3.08 3.07 -19.03
CA ASN A 102 2.68 4.35 -19.61
C ASN A 102 1.40 4.86 -18.92
N PRO A 103 1.35 6.12 -18.43
CA PRO A 103 0.21 6.60 -17.64
C PRO A 103 -1.12 6.66 -18.41
N ALA A 104 -1.10 6.87 -19.72
CA ALA A 104 -2.33 6.82 -20.50
C ALA A 104 -2.89 5.40 -20.61
N LEU A 105 -1.99 4.40 -20.71
CA LEU A 105 -2.40 3.00 -20.65
C LEU A 105 -2.90 2.63 -19.25
N LEU A 106 -2.17 3.04 -18.20
CA LEU A 106 -2.58 2.78 -16.82
C LEU A 106 -3.94 3.42 -16.52
N GLY A 107 -4.17 4.66 -16.94
CA GLY A 107 -5.48 5.32 -16.80
C GLY A 107 -6.62 4.55 -17.47
N LYS A 108 -6.36 3.98 -18.66
CA LYS A 108 -7.33 3.11 -19.34
C LYS A 108 -7.53 1.77 -18.62
N MET A 109 -6.45 1.18 -18.12
CA MET A 109 -6.49 -0.05 -17.33
C MET A 109 -7.29 0.15 -16.04
N ALA A 110 -7.03 1.24 -15.31
CA ALA A 110 -7.73 1.58 -14.06
C ALA A 110 -9.23 1.79 -14.29
N ALA A 111 -9.62 2.57 -15.30
CA ALA A 111 -11.03 2.72 -15.64
C ALA A 111 -11.72 1.38 -16.01
N THR A 112 -10.98 0.47 -16.66
CA THR A 112 -11.52 -0.84 -17.01
C THR A 112 -11.67 -1.73 -15.79
N LEU A 113 -10.67 -1.74 -14.91
CA LEU A 113 -10.70 -2.54 -13.68
C LEU A 113 -11.78 -2.02 -12.71
N ASP A 114 -11.95 -0.71 -12.64
CA ASP A 114 -13.00 -0.09 -11.85
C ASP A 114 -14.41 -0.50 -12.32
N VAL A 115 -14.62 -0.59 -13.63
CA VAL A 115 -15.88 -1.15 -14.18
C VAL A 115 -16.04 -2.64 -13.87
N ILE A 116 -14.97 -3.44 -13.98
CA ILE A 116 -15.02 -4.89 -13.71
C ILE A 116 -15.29 -5.16 -12.23
N SER A 117 -14.68 -4.39 -11.35
CA SER A 117 -14.84 -4.50 -9.89
C SER A 117 -16.12 -3.81 -9.38
N GLU A 118 -16.92 -3.18 -10.25
CA GLU A 118 -18.11 -2.43 -9.86
C GLU A 118 -17.81 -1.28 -8.87
N GLY A 119 -16.66 -0.58 -9.07
CA GLY A 119 -16.27 0.57 -8.25
C GLY A 119 -15.51 0.23 -6.98
N ARG A 120 -14.82 -0.93 -6.93
CA ARG A 120 -14.01 -1.35 -5.78
C ARG A 120 -12.51 -1.09 -5.94
N LEU A 121 -12.08 -0.43 -7.02
CA LEU A 121 -10.66 -0.12 -7.23
C LEU A 121 -10.22 1.07 -6.39
N GLU A 122 -9.10 0.90 -5.67
CA GLU A 122 -8.30 1.98 -5.07
C GLU A 122 -6.91 1.99 -5.71
N LEU A 123 -6.49 3.11 -6.28
CA LEU A 123 -5.24 3.20 -7.04
C LEU A 123 -4.13 3.83 -6.22
N GLY A 124 -3.30 3.00 -5.59
CA GLY A 124 -2.09 3.47 -4.95
C GLY A 124 -0.96 3.69 -5.97
N MET A 125 -0.26 4.81 -5.87
CA MET A 125 0.81 5.20 -6.79
C MET A 125 2.04 5.72 -6.05
N GLY A 126 3.22 5.38 -6.57
CA GLY A 126 4.51 5.83 -6.05
C GLY A 126 5.51 6.14 -7.17
N ALA A 127 6.61 6.78 -6.81
CA ALA A 127 7.66 7.13 -7.78
C ALA A 127 8.55 5.94 -8.19
N GLY A 128 8.48 4.83 -7.45
CA GLY A 128 9.39 3.70 -7.59
C GLY A 128 10.74 3.94 -6.90
N TRP A 129 11.37 2.88 -6.40
CA TRP A 129 12.61 2.97 -5.63
C TRP A 129 13.62 1.87 -5.94
N HIS A 130 13.19 0.68 -6.29
CA HIS A 130 14.03 -0.51 -6.41
C HIS A 130 14.80 -0.55 -7.74
N GLU A 131 15.98 0.10 -7.78
CA GLU A 131 16.84 0.21 -8.97
C GLU A 131 17.13 -1.13 -9.67
N PRO A 132 17.36 -2.27 -8.95
CA PRO A 132 17.61 -3.55 -9.59
C PRO A 132 16.52 -4.02 -10.57
N GLU A 133 15.24 -3.70 -10.32
CA GLU A 133 14.15 -4.02 -11.24
C GLU A 133 14.22 -3.19 -12.52
N TYR A 134 14.54 -1.90 -12.40
CA TYR A 134 14.71 -1.03 -13.57
C TYR A 134 15.81 -1.55 -14.47
N ASP A 135 16.96 -1.92 -13.91
CA ASP A 135 18.09 -2.44 -14.65
C ASP A 135 17.77 -3.79 -15.32
N ALA A 136 17.14 -4.71 -14.57
CA ALA A 136 16.82 -6.04 -15.07
C ALA A 136 15.79 -6.01 -16.20
N TYR A 137 14.80 -5.13 -16.12
CA TYR A 137 13.75 -5.00 -17.14
C TYR A 137 14.08 -3.97 -18.23
N GLY A 138 15.24 -3.32 -18.15
CA GLY A 138 15.74 -2.40 -19.18
C GLY A 138 15.08 -1.03 -19.17
N TRP A 139 14.60 -0.59 -18.02
CA TRP A 139 14.09 0.77 -17.81
C TRP A 139 15.18 1.69 -17.30
N GLU A 140 15.05 2.98 -17.55
CA GLU A 140 15.96 4.00 -17.05
C GLU A 140 15.62 4.35 -15.60
N TYR A 141 16.52 4.07 -14.65
CA TYR A 141 16.42 4.53 -13.28
C TYR A 141 16.85 6.00 -13.19
N ARG A 142 15.88 6.89 -13.13
CA ARG A 142 16.08 8.35 -13.04
C ARG A 142 16.30 8.77 -11.60
N ASP A 143 16.84 10.00 -11.41
CA ASP A 143 16.91 10.56 -10.07
C ASP A 143 15.52 10.71 -9.42
N GLY A 144 15.49 10.76 -8.08
CA GLY A 144 14.23 10.77 -7.32
C GLY A 144 13.33 11.96 -7.64
N PHE A 145 13.90 13.13 -7.92
CA PHE A 145 13.11 14.32 -8.27
C PHE A 145 12.42 14.14 -9.62
N GLU A 146 13.12 13.63 -10.62
CA GLU A 146 12.53 13.37 -11.94
C GLU A 146 11.44 12.29 -11.87
N ARG A 147 11.64 11.22 -11.09
CA ARG A 147 10.60 10.18 -10.88
C ARG A 147 9.35 10.78 -10.22
N LEU A 148 9.50 11.65 -9.22
CA LEU A 148 8.38 12.34 -8.57
C LEU A 148 7.65 13.31 -9.51
N MET A 149 8.37 14.05 -10.35
CA MET A 149 7.73 14.93 -11.33
C MET A 149 7.00 14.15 -12.42
N ARG A 150 7.47 12.95 -12.77
CA ARG A 150 6.76 12.03 -13.65
C ARG A 150 5.47 11.52 -13.00
N LEU A 151 5.50 11.21 -11.72
CA LEU A 151 4.32 10.83 -10.93
C LEU A 151 3.27 11.96 -10.92
N ASP A 152 3.68 13.21 -10.67
CA ASP A 152 2.78 14.39 -10.75
C ASP A 152 2.06 14.45 -12.10
N GLU A 153 2.81 14.37 -13.19
CA GLU A 153 2.22 14.43 -14.53
C GLU A 153 1.35 13.23 -14.86
N SER A 154 1.71 12.03 -14.40
CA SER A 154 0.93 10.81 -14.59
C SER A 154 -0.45 10.92 -13.95
N ILE A 155 -0.52 11.35 -12.69
CA ILE A 155 -1.78 11.53 -11.98
C ILE A 155 -2.67 12.57 -12.70
N ARG A 156 -2.10 13.70 -13.09
CA ARG A 156 -2.82 14.76 -13.82
C ARG A 156 -3.34 14.28 -15.18
N LEU A 157 -2.53 13.51 -15.91
CA LEU A 157 -2.90 12.93 -17.18
C LEU A 157 -4.07 11.95 -17.03
N MET A 158 -3.99 11.04 -16.06
CA MET A 158 -5.05 10.06 -15.79
C MET A 158 -6.36 10.74 -15.37
N LYS A 159 -6.30 11.68 -14.42
CA LYS A 159 -7.47 12.49 -14.02
C LYS A 159 -8.08 13.23 -15.21
N ARG A 160 -7.24 13.74 -16.13
CA ARG A 160 -7.72 14.39 -17.36
C ARG A 160 -8.44 13.40 -18.29
N MET A 161 -7.96 12.17 -18.40
CA MET A 161 -8.63 11.12 -19.20
C MET A 161 -9.96 10.70 -18.58
N TRP A 162 -10.01 10.53 -17.27
CA TRP A 162 -11.23 10.09 -16.55
C TRP A 162 -12.32 11.16 -16.53
N ALA A 163 -11.95 12.43 -16.58
CA ALA A 163 -12.89 13.56 -16.62
C ALA A 163 -13.55 13.80 -17.99
N THR A 164 -13.34 12.93 -19.00
CA THR A 164 -13.99 13.06 -20.31
C THR A 164 -15.30 12.30 -20.37
N ASP A 165 -16.30 12.90 -20.98
CA ASP A 165 -17.58 12.25 -21.24
C ASP A 165 -17.45 11.09 -22.26
N PRO A 166 -18.34 10.09 -22.23
CA PRO A 166 -18.33 9.00 -23.19
C PRO A 166 -18.41 9.51 -24.63
N GLY A 167 -17.38 9.15 -25.42
CA GLY A 167 -17.27 9.55 -26.82
C GLY A 167 -16.43 10.81 -27.05
N GLU A 168 -15.98 11.47 -26.01
CA GLU A 168 -15.01 12.54 -26.07
C GLU A 168 -13.58 12.02 -25.93
N SER A 169 -12.59 12.87 -26.25
CA SER A 169 -11.17 12.56 -26.13
C SER A 169 -10.46 13.55 -25.22
N ALA A 170 -9.40 13.06 -24.56
CA ALA A 170 -8.49 13.87 -23.76
C ALA A 170 -7.20 14.15 -24.52
N SER A 171 -6.71 15.38 -24.39
CA SER A 171 -5.33 15.72 -24.74
C SER A 171 -4.63 16.30 -23.53
N PHE A 172 -3.34 15.99 -23.39
CA PHE A 172 -2.46 16.46 -22.33
C PHE A 172 -1.09 16.78 -22.93
N ASP A 173 -0.57 17.98 -22.67
CA ASP A 173 0.72 18.45 -23.15
C ASP A 173 1.59 18.80 -21.93
N GLY A 174 2.20 17.78 -21.35
CA GLY A 174 3.13 17.88 -20.23
C GLY A 174 4.58 17.91 -20.72
N ASP A 175 5.50 18.16 -19.80
CA ASP A 175 6.94 18.14 -20.07
C ASP A 175 7.46 16.71 -20.28
N ARG A 176 6.82 15.70 -19.67
CA ARG A 176 7.23 14.29 -19.61
C ARG A 176 6.31 13.36 -20.37
N TYR A 177 5.02 13.67 -20.37
CA TYR A 177 4.01 12.87 -21.04
C TYR A 177 3.11 13.73 -21.92
N GLN A 178 2.83 13.21 -23.12
CA GLN A 178 1.95 13.87 -24.08
C GLN A 178 0.98 12.85 -24.66
N ILE A 179 -0.29 13.23 -24.73
CA ILE A 179 -1.33 12.48 -25.44
C ILE A 179 -2.16 13.44 -26.29
N GLU A 180 -2.62 12.98 -27.42
CA GLU A 180 -3.50 13.71 -28.34
C GLU A 180 -4.70 12.83 -28.67
N ASP A 181 -5.90 13.38 -28.47
CA ASP A 181 -7.18 12.73 -28.77
C ASP A 181 -7.34 11.30 -28.20
N ALA A 182 -6.77 11.02 -27.04
CA ALA A 182 -6.90 9.73 -26.37
C ALA A 182 -8.31 9.57 -25.76
N THR A 183 -8.93 8.41 -25.96
CA THR A 183 -10.26 8.12 -25.40
C THR A 183 -10.17 7.18 -24.18
N CYS A 184 -10.98 7.45 -23.15
CA CYS A 184 -11.14 6.59 -21.98
C CYS A 184 -12.61 6.13 -21.82
N THR A 185 -13.14 5.46 -22.86
CA THR A 185 -14.50 4.91 -22.84
C THR A 185 -14.43 3.37 -22.85
N PRO A 186 -15.06 2.64 -21.85
CA PRO A 186 -15.75 3.23 -20.71
C PRO A 186 -14.78 3.98 -19.79
N GLY A 187 -15.27 5.04 -19.14
CA GLY A 187 -14.61 5.69 -18.01
C GLY A 187 -14.78 4.88 -16.73
N PRO A 188 -14.18 5.29 -15.62
CA PRO A 188 -14.42 4.67 -14.32
C PRO A 188 -15.90 4.82 -13.91
N VAL A 189 -16.37 3.95 -13.03
CA VAL A 189 -17.73 4.05 -12.46
C VAL A 189 -17.76 4.89 -11.19
N GLN A 190 -16.62 5.01 -10.51
CA GLN A 190 -16.46 5.89 -9.37
C GLN A 190 -16.40 7.36 -9.79
N ASP A 191 -17.01 8.26 -9.03
CA ASP A 191 -17.09 9.70 -9.29
C ASP A 191 -16.35 10.47 -8.17
N PRO A 192 -15.38 11.33 -8.48
CA PRO A 192 -14.92 11.73 -9.82
C PRO A 192 -13.98 10.73 -10.51
N HIS A 193 -13.41 9.79 -9.80
CA HIS A 193 -12.48 8.74 -10.27
C HIS A 193 -12.20 7.76 -9.12
N PRO A 194 -11.58 6.58 -9.37
CA PRO A 194 -11.08 5.72 -8.30
C PRO A 194 -10.20 6.50 -7.33
N PRO A 195 -10.32 6.31 -6.00
CA PRO A 195 -9.47 6.98 -5.02
C PRO A 195 -7.98 6.75 -5.35
N ILE A 196 -7.20 7.84 -5.23
CA ILE A 196 -5.76 7.81 -5.47
C ILE A 196 -5.03 7.88 -4.13
N LEU A 197 -4.33 6.81 -3.79
CA LEU A 197 -3.40 6.79 -2.69
C LEU A 197 -2.00 7.12 -3.21
N VAL A 198 -1.26 7.99 -2.53
CA VAL A 198 0.14 8.29 -2.86
C VAL A 198 1.04 7.85 -1.72
N GLY A 199 1.98 6.94 -2.03
CA GLY A 199 2.98 6.44 -1.09
C GLY A 199 4.28 7.26 -1.12
N GLY A 200 4.90 7.38 0.06
CA GLY A 200 6.24 7.95 0.23
C GLY A 200 6.36 9.07 1.26
N GLN A 201 7.60 9.35 1.68
CA GLN A 201 7.92 10.10 2.90
C GLN A 201 8.56 11.48 2.67
N GLY A 202 8.95 11.80 1.43
CA GLY A 202 9.72 13.01 1.11
C GLY A 202 8.94 14.31 1.33
N GLU A 203 9.31 15.09 2.35
CA GLU A 203 8.55 16.25 2.82
C GLU A 203 8.41 17.37 1.80
N GLU A 204 9.49 17.68 1.06
CA GLU A 204 9.50 18.82 0.14
C GLU A 204 8.72 18.58 -1.15
N VAL A 205 8.69 17.33 -1.64
CA VAL A 205 8.10 17.00 -2.94
C VAL A 205 6.98 15.99 -2.81
N THR A 206 7.22 14.82 -2.20
CA THR A 206 6.20 13.75 -2.14
C THR A 206 4.97 14.20 -1.35
N LEU A 207 5.14 14.71 -0.12
CA LEU A 207 4.00 15.15 0.68
C LEU A 207 3.28 16.35 0.06
N LYS A 208 3.99 17.17 -0.73
CA LYS A 208 3.34 18.20 -1.54
C LYS A 208 2.52 17.63 -2.71
N LEU A 209 2.93 16.52 -3.30
CA LEU A 209 2.12 15.82 -4.31
C LEU A 209 0.88 15.19 -3.67
N VAL A 210 1.02 14.63 -2.46
CA VAL A 210 -0.13 14.18 -1.65
C VAL A 210 -1.14 15.32 -1.49
N ALA A 211 -0.73 16.46 -0.96
CA ALA A 211 -1.60 17.62 -0.76
C ALA A 211 -2.29 18.10 -2.05
N LYS A 212 -1.67 17.93 -3.22
CA LYS A 212 -2.24 18.36 -4.51
C LYS A 212 -3.20 17.34 -5.12
N HIS A 213 -2.93 16.05 -4.93
CA HIS A 213 -3.50 15.03 -5.82
C HIS A 213 -4.11 13.83 -5.12
N ALA A 214 -3.64 13.47 -3.92
CA ALA A 214 -4.03 12.23 -3.29
C ALA A 214 -5.37 12.35 -2.54
N ASP A 215 -6.14 11.28 -2.54
CA ASP A 215 -7.28 11.08 -1.67
C ASP A 215 -6.85 10.39 -0.36
N CYS A 216 -5.70 9.69 -0.40
CA CYS A 216 -5.07 9.07 0.76
C CYS A 216 -3.54 9.20 0.68
N TRP A 217 -2.88 9.45 1.82
CA TRP A 217 -1.44 9.30 1.97
C TRP A 217 -1.11 7.97 2.62
N ASN A 218 -0.08 7.28 2.12
CA ASN A 218 0.42 6.05 2.71
C ASN A 218 1.83 6.22 3.26
N THR A 219 2.02 5.77 4.50
CA THR A 219 3.36 5.60 5.07
C THR A 219 4.03 4.37 4.45
N ASP A 220 5.32 4.21 4.63
CA ASP A 220 5.93 2.89 4.46
C ASP A 220 6.00 2.14 5.82
N VAL A 221 6.25 0.84 5.73
CA VAL A 221 6.28 -0.10 6.88
C VAL A 221 7.23 0.34 8.00
N PHE A 222 8.25 1.14 7.70
CA PHE A 222 9.32 1.53 8.64
C PHE A 222 9.18 2.95 9.19
N ASN A 223 8.16 3.68 8.82
CA ASN A 223 7.87 5.03 9.29
C ASN A 223 6.50 5.10 9.98
N GLY A 224 6.06 3.99 10.58
CA GLY A 224 4.74 3.85 11.19
C GLY A 224 4.70 4.13 12.70
N ASP A 225 5.77 4.69 13.29
CA ASP A 225 5.75 5.16 14.67
C ASP A 225 4.92 6.45 14.82
N VAL A 226 4.34 6.64 15.99
CA VAL A 226 3.36 7.73 16.24
C VAL A 226 3.97 9.11 16.04
N GLU A 227 5.22 9.33 16.46
CA GLU A 227 5.88 10.65 16.35
C GLU A 227 6.12 11.02 14.89
N THR A 228 6.59 10.05 14.08
CA THR A 228 6.77 10.23 12.63
C THR A 228 5.44 10.49 11.94
N LEU A 229 4.38 9.75 12.28
CA LEU A 229 3.04 9.94 11.72
C LEU A 229 2.51 11.35 11.99
N GLU A 230 2.50 11.81 13.25
CA GLU A 230 2.07 13.16 13.63
C GLU A 230 2.86 14.24 12.88
N HIS A 231 4.16 14.08 12.79
CA HIS A 231 5.02 15.02 12.07
C HIS A 231 4.67 15.09 10.57
N LYS A 232 4.60 13.93 9.90
CA LYS A 232 4.32 13.88 8.45
C LYS A 232 2.92 14.40 8.11
N ILE A 233 1.92 14.08 8.93
CA ILE A 233 0.56 14.62 8.79
C ILE A 233 0.60 16.16 8.90
N SER A 234 1.30 16.72 9.89
CA SER A 234 1.41 18.18 10.00
C SER A 234 2.07 18.83 8.78
N VAL A 235 3.06 18.17 8.15
CA VAL A 235 3.69 18.65 6.91
C VAL A 235 2.72 18.61 5.72
N ILE A 236 1.86 17.57 5.65
CA ILE A 236 0.81 17.52 4.61
C ILE A 236 -0.20 18.65 4.80
N GLU A 237 -0.63 18.92 6.04
CA GLU A 237 -1.54 20.01 6.38
C GLU A 237 -0.95 21.38 5.97
N ASP A 238 0.33 21.65 6.25
CA ASP A 238 1.03 22.86 5.81
C ASP A 238 1.08 22.99 4.28
N HIS A 239 1.27 21.89 3.58
CA HIS A 239 1.18 21.87 2.12
C HIS A 239 -0.23 22.12 1.61
N CYS A 240 -1.26 21.56 2.28
CA CYS A 240 -2.66 21.81 1.96
C CYS A 240 -3.00 23.30 2.07
N GLU A 241 -2.55 23.99 3.13
CA GLU A 241 -2.66 25.46 3.24
C GLU A 241 -2.03 26.16 2.03
N THR A 242 -0.85 25.71 1.61
CA THR A 242 -0.09 26.33 0.49
C THR A 242 -0.82 26.14 -0.85
N VAL A 243 -1.45 25.01 -1.10
CA VAL A 243 -2.15 24.71 -2.35
C VAL A 243 -3.63 25.09 -2.33
N GLY A 244 -4.17 25.45 -1.16
CA GLY A 244 -5.56 25.87 -0.98
C GLY A 244 -6.56 24.72 -0.96
N ARG A 245 -6.16 23.55 -0.44
CA ARG A 245 -6.99 22.36 -0.26
C ARG A 245 -7.32 22.15 1.22
N ASP A 246 -8.48 21.62 1.51
CA ASP A 246 -8.86 21.20 2.86
C ASP A 246 -8.12 19.90 3.23
N PRO A 247 -7.30 19.87 4.30
CA PRO A 247 -6.65 18.64 4.73
C PRO A 247 -7.62 17.53 5.14
N ASP A 248 -8.82 17.89 5.60
CA ASP A 248 -9.89 16.93 5.92
C ASP A 248 -10.39 16.13 4.67
N GLU A 249 -9.93 16.47 3.45
CA GLU A 249 -10.18 15.69 2.24
C GLU A 249 -9.19 14.55 2.02
N ILE A 250 -8.18 14.41 2.87
CA ILE A 250 -7.11 13.42 2.73
C ILE A 250 -7.18 12.42 3.89
N GLU A 251 -7.29 11.14 3.56
CA GLU A 251 -7.13 10.06 4.52
C GLU A 251 -5.64 9.77 4.76
N TYR A 252 -5.32 9.27 5.94
CA TYR A 252 -3.96 8.89 6.31
C TYR A 252 -3.92 7.40 6.60
N SER A 253 -3.08 6.66 5.85
CA SER A 253 -2.95 5.22 6.05
C SER A 253 -1.65 4.85 6.73
N TRP A 254 -1.75 3.88 7.62
CA TRP A 254 -0.63 3.16 8.22
C TRP A 254 -0.50 1.80 7.54
N ASP A 255 0.71 1.45 7.14
CA ASP A 255 1.06 0.16 6.58
C ASP A 255 2.07 -0.54 7.50
N GLY A 256 1.85 -1.81 7.85
CA GLY A 256 2.78 -2.50 8.71
C GLY A 256 2.42 -3.93 9.09
N HIS A 257 3.38 -4.57 9.76
CA HIS A 257 3.28 -5.95 10.20
C HIS A 257 2.39 -6.10 11.43
N VAL A 258 1.69 -7.24 11.50
CA VAL A 258 0.81 -7.59 12.62
C VAL A 258 1.13 -8.98 13.14
N ILE A 259 1.33 -9.07 14.45
CA ILE A 259 1.34 -10.32 15.22
C ILE A 259 0.21 -10.25 16.23
N CYS A 260 -0.88 -10.98 16.02
CA CYS A 260 -1.99 -11.04 16.97
C CYS A 260 -2.14 -12.46 17.49
N THR A 261 -1.79 -12.69 18.77
CA THR A 261 -1.88 -14.02 19.40
C THR A 261 -1.95 -13.93 20.92
N ARG A 262 -2.56 -14.95 21.56
CA ARG A 262 -2.55 -15.13 23.02
C ARG A 262 -1.53 -16.18 23.46
N ASP A 263 -0.84 -16.81 22.52
CA ASP A 263 0.17 -17.84 22.72
C ASP A 263 1.57 -17.20 22.74
N GLU A 264 2.20 -17.16 23.91
CA GLU A 264 3.53 -16.57 24.08
C GLU A 264 4.61 -17.30 23.24
N GLU A 265 4.54 -18.64 23.11
CA GLU A 265 5.52 -19.39 22.32
C GLU A 265 5.34 -19.10 20.82
N LYS A 266 4.10 -18.91 20.36
CA LYS A 266 3.81 -18.47 18.98
C LYS A 266 4.29 -17.04 18.75
N PHE A 267 4.06 -16.14 19.72
CA PHE A 267 4.52 -14.74 19.65
C PHE A 267 6.03 -14.66 19.50
N ASP A 268 6.78 -15.30 20.39
CA ASP A 268 8.25 -15.31 20.37
C ASP A 268 8.79 -15.83 19.04
N ARG A 269 8.21 -16.93 18.52
CA ARG A 269 8.60 -17.51 17.24
C ARG A 269 8.34 -16.55 16.07
N LEU A 270 7.18 -15.88 16.04
CA LEU A 270 6.84 -14.93 14.98
C LEU A 270 7.71 -13.66 15.06
N LEU A 271 8.02 -13.22 16.26
CA LEU A 271 8.94 -12.11 16.49
C LEU A 271 10.35 -12.45 16.00
N ASP A 272 10.84 -13.66 16.33
CA ASP A 272 12.13 -14.17 15.83
C ASP A 272 12.19 -14.24 14.31
N LEU A 273 11.07 -14.53 13.65
CA LEU A 273 10.97 -14.52 12.19
C LEU A 273 11.02 -13.09 11.59
N MET A 274 10.54 -12.10 12.32
CA MET A 274 10.63 -10.69 11.89
C MET A 274 11.99 -10.07 12.15
N THR A 275 12.71 -10.55 13.17
CA THR A 275 13.99 -9.97 13.61
C THR A 275 15.10 -10.05 12.57
N PRO A 276 15.24 -11.12 11.73
CA PRO A 276 16.20 -11.15 10.63
C PRO A 276 15.79 -10.34 9.39
N ILE A 277 14.54 -9.92 9.27
CA ILE A 277 14.09 -8.95 8.25
C ILE A 277 14.81 -7.60 8.45
N GLN A 278 15.65 -7.54 9.47
CA GLN A 278 16.48 -6.40 9.80
C GLN A 278 17.67 -6.27 8.84
N PHE A 279 17.42 -5.45 7.81
CA PHE A 279 18.36 -4.40 7.51
C PHE A 279 19.58 -4.77 6.67
N GLU A 280 19.40 -4.70 5.38
CA GLU A 280 20.47 -4.20 4.54
C GLU A 280 20.96 -2.85 5.12
N GLU A 281 22.27 -2.60 5.12
CA GLU A 281 22.90 -1.38 5.67
C GLU A 281 22.25 -0.07 5.18
N GLU A 282 21.58 -0.11 4.02
CA GLU A 282 20.91 1.03 3.37
C GLU A 282 19.67 1.53 4.13
N TYR A 283 19.05 0.68 4.95
CA TYR A 283 17.79 0.97 5.64
C TYR A 283 17.91 1.05 7.16
N GLN A 284 19.08 0.73 7.72
CA GLN A 284 19.36 0.81 9.17
C GLN A 284 19.13 2.20 9.76
N ASP A 285 19.19 3.25 8.92
CA ASP A 285 18.94 4.63 9.34
C ASP A 285 17.42 4.98 9.41
N GLN A 286 16.52 4.11 8.92
CA GLN A 286 15.08 4.43 8.82
C GLN A 286 14.26 3.88 9.99
N ALA A 287 14.59 2.71 10.51
CA ALA A 287 13.94 2.15 11.69
C ALA A 287 14.92 1.24 12.45
N PRO A 288 15.62 1.74 13.47
CA PRO A 288 16.54 0.93 14.27
C PRO A 288 15.77 0.00 15.21
N ILE A 289 15.26 -1.12 14.69
CA ILE A 289 14.56 -2.12 15.46
C ILE A 289 15.59 -3.15 15.94
N GLU A 290 16.08 -3.00 17.17
CA GLU A 290 17.05 -3.92 17.80
C GLU A 290 16.38 -4.78 18.87
N THR A 291 15.23 -4.35 19.37
CA THR A 291 14.53 -4.98 20.49
C THR A 291 13.04 -5.15 20.20
N GLU A 292 12.37 -5.99 20.99
CA GLU A 292 10.91 -6.10 20.97
C GLU A 292 10.23 -4.75 21.26
N GLU A 293 10.80 -3.92 22.14
CA GLU A 293 10.27 -2.60 22.49
C GLU A 293 10.29 -1.69 21.25
N ASP A 294 11.39 -1.70 20.50
CA ASP A 294 11.48 -0.97 19.22
C ASP A 294 10.44 -1.49 18.22
N ALA A 295 10.34 -2.82 18.07
CA ALA A 295 9.36 -3.42 17.14
C ALA A 295 7.91 -3.01 17.46
N ARG A 296 7.56 -2.88 18.74
CA ARG A 296 6.23 -2.45 19.18
C ARG A 296 5.92 -0.97 18.91
N GLU A 297 6.93 -0.15 18.64
CA GLU A 297 6.73 1.24 18.20
C GLU A 297 6.28 1.29 16.74
N TYR A 298 6.86 0.46 15.89
CA TYR A 298 6.59 0.45 14.44
C TYR A 298 5.43 -0.46 14.06
N PHE A 299 5.26 -1.60 14.74
CA PHE A 299 4.31 -2.65 14.37
C PHE A 299 3.16 -2.80 15.37
N ILE A 300 2.12 -3.51 14.96
CA ILE A 300 0.99 -3.87 15.83
C ILE A 300 1.17 -5.31 16.25
N MET A 301 1.51 -5.55 17.52
CA MET A 301 1.84 -6.90 17.99
C MET A 301 1.47 -7.14 19.45
N GLY A 302 1.10 -8.39 19.73
CA GLY A 302 0.78 -8.89 21.04
C GLY A 302 -0.57 -9.59 21.13
N THR A 303 -1.22 -9.48 22.30
CA THR A 303 -2.60 -9.90 22.48
C THR A 303 -3.58 -8.98 21.74
N PRO A 304 -4.84 -9.39 21.51
CA PRO A 304 -5.85 -8.49 20.92
C PRO A 304 -5.98 -7.15 21.64
N GLU A 305 -5.82 -7.14 22.98
CA GLU A 305 -5.87 -5.93 23.79
C GLU A 305 -4.69 -4.99 23.47
N GLU A 306 -3.46 -5.53 23.38
CA GLU A 306 -2.26 -4.77 23.02
C GLU A 306 -2.32 -4.27 21.58
N CYS A 307 -2.84 -5.08 20.65
CA CYS A 307 -3.08 -4.66 19.26
C CYS A 307 -4.08 -3.51 19.19
N ALA A 308 -5.18 -3.58 19.95
CA ALA A 308 -6.16 -2.50 20.01
C ALA A 308 -5.57 -1.19 20.58
N GLU A 309 -4.74 -1.27 21.61
CA GLU A 309 -4.02 -0.11 22.16
C GLU A 309 -3.05 0.51 21.13
N ALA A 310 -2.36 -0.32 20.34
CA ALA A 310 -1.45 0.14 19.31
C ALA A 310 -2.18 0.84 18.14
N ILE A 311 -3.37 0.33 17.77
CA ILE A 311 -4.25 0.96 16.78
C ILE A 311 -4.75 2.30 17.32
N GLN A 312 -5.25 2.33 18.57
CA GLN A 312 -5.79 3.56 19.14
C GLN A 312 -4.76 4.70 19.15
N ARG A 313 -3.49 4.40 19.50
CA ARG A 313 -2.43 5.42 19.44
C ARG A 313 -2.26 6.03 18.04
N ARG A 314 -2.39 5.21 16.99
CA ARG A 314 -2.30 5.67 15.59
C ARG A 314 -3.55 6.43 15.13
N ILE A 315 -4.72 6.01 15.60
CA ILE A 315 -5.96 6.78 15.39
C ILE A 315 -5.85 8.16 16.06
N ASP A 316 -5.32 8.24 17.27
CA ASP A 316 -5.12 9.50 17.98
C ASP A 316 -4.11 10.41 17.25
N ALA A 317 -3.16 9.85 16.49
CA ALA A 317 -2.25 10.56 15.59
C ALA A 317 -2.88 10.99 14.26
N GLY A 318 -4.10 10.55 13.94
CA GLY A 318 -4.83 10.93 12.73
C GLY A 318 -4.96 9.84 11.67
N VAL A 319 -4.45 8.63 11.90
CA VAL A 319 -4.59 7.52 10.95
C VAL A 319 -6.04 7.05 10.89
N THR A 320 -6.54 6.85 9.67
CA THR A 320 -7.91 6.39 9.40
C THR A 320 -7.96 5.07 8.63
N LYS A 321 -6.88 4.70 7.93
CA LYS A 321 -6.75 3.45 7.20
C LYS A 321 -5.58 2.62 7.73
N PHE A 322 -5.79 1.33 7.91
CA PHE A 322 -4.79 0.40 8.44
C PHE A 322 -4.58 -0.77 7.49
N GLN A 323 -3.39 -0.91 6.93
CA GLN A 323 -3.01 -1.93 5.97
C GLN A 323 -2.08 -2.95 6.65
N PHE A 324 -2.54 -4.21 6.78
CA PHE A 324 -1.95 -5.20 7.67
C PHE A 324 -1.24 -6.33 6.92
N TRP A 325 0.03 -6.54 7.24
CA TRP A 325 0.80 -7.74 6.91
C TRP A 325 0.77 -8.71 8.08
N PHE A 326 -0.05 -9.75 8.02
CA PHE A 326 -0.09 -10.77 9.08
C PHE A 326 1.10 -11.70 8.98
N VAL A 327 1.98 -11.68 9.99
CA VAL A 327 3.27 -12.40 10.01
C VAL A 327 3.11 -13.92 10.08
N ASP A 328 1.97 -14.41 10.58
CA ASP A 328 1.70 -15.84 10.66
C ASP A 328 1.13 -16.47 9.39
N PHE A 329 1.04 -15.73 8.27
CA PHE A 329 0.70 -16.30 6.99
C PHE A 329 1.67 -17.45 6.63
N PRO A 330 1.23 -18.59 6.07
CA PRO A 330 -0.11 -18.86 5.51
C PRO A 330 -1.17 -19.31 6.54
N SER A 331 -0.87 -19.30 7.84
CA SER A 331 -1.90 -19.44 8.85
C SER A 331 -2.80 -18.21 8.86
N HIS A 332 -4.09 -18.40 9.07
CA HIS A 332 -5.03 -17.30 9.21
C HIS A 332 -5.44 -17.05 10.66
N GLU A 333 -4.84 -17.76 11.62
CA GLU A 333 -5.23 -17.67 13.03
C GLU A 333 -5.09 -16.26 13.62
N GLY A 334 -3.99 -15.56 13.28
CA GLY A 334 -3.76 -14.18 13.73
C GLY A 334 -4.77 -13.22 13.11
N MET A 335 -5.06 -13.35 11.82
CA MET A 335 -6.04 -12.56 11.10
C MET A 335 -7.47 -12.82 11.63
N GLU A 336 -7.85 -14.08 11.87
CA GLU A 336 -9.14 -14.45 12.47
C GLU A 336 -9.30 -13.85 13.88
N LEU A 337 -8.30 -14.02 14.72
CA LEU A 337 -8.31 -13.46 16.09
C LEU A 337 -8.41 -11.93 16.08
N PHE A 338 -7.70 -11.28 15.15
CA PHE A 338 -7.72 -9.84 14.98
C PHE A 338 -9.10 -9.33 14.51
N ALA A 339 -9.68 -10.01 13.53
CA ALA A 339 -11.02 -9.68 13.03
C ALA A 339 -12.11 -9.88 14.08
N ASP A 340 -12.00 -10.95 14.89
CA ASP A 340 -13.00 -11.28 15.90
C ASP A 340 -12.90 -10.41 17.16
N GLU A 341 -11.70 -10.01 17.60
CA GLU A 341 -11.52 -9.39 18.90
C GLU A 341 -10.94 -7.95 18.85
N VAL A 342 -10.29 -7.54 17.77
CA VAL A 342 -9.71 -6.20 17.66
C VAL A 342 -10.62 -5.27 16.85
N ILE A 343 -10.93 -5.61 15.60
CA ILE A 343 -11.73 -4.75 14.70
C ILE A 343 -13.07 -4.31 15.34
N PRO A 344 -13.84 -5.20 16.03
CA PRO A 344 -15.14 -4.81 16.62
C PRO A 344 -15.06 -3.74 17.71
N GLN A 345 -13.88 -3.42 18.23
CA GLN A 345 -13.71 -2.36 19.23
C GLN A 345 -13.76 -0.96 18.59
N PHE A 346 -13.65 -0.88 17.25
CA PHE A 346 -13.56 0.37 16.50
C PHE A 346 -14.70 0.59 15.51
N ARG A 347 -15.59 -0.40 15.35
CA ARG A 347 -16.78 -0.35 14.47
C ARG A 347 -18.10 -0.18 15.20
#